data_7a098a73294e3fec9eff1d0abf63b60a
#
_entry.id   7a098a73294e3fec9eff1d0abf63b60a
#
_cell.length_a   1.000
_cell.length_b   1.000
_cell.length_c   1.000
_cell.angle_alpha   90.00
_cell.angle_beta   90.00
_cell.angle_gamma   90.00
#
_symmetry.space_group_name_H-M   'P 1'
#
loop_
_entity.id
_entity.type
_entity.pdbx_description
1 polymer ?
#
loop_
_entity_poly.entity_id
_entity_poly.type
_entity_poly.pdbx_seq_one_letter_code
_entity_poly.pdbx_strand_id
1 'polypeptide(L)'
;MRLSFPIRWSAALVGLLWLLALPAQAGPLADAIDEINADVLFLRHALAPGFGDPANFSIHDCGTQRNLSRAGREQSRRIGQYLRDEAIGIEVILSSRWCRCVETAAELGLGPFTTHDGLNSFFDGHVDRAETIRLLRAYLDKMNAPYANGPVTLMVTHQVVITAITGIAPQSGGFVAYNSRTGAVKRAGTPVQP
;
A
#
# COMPACT_ATOMS: atom_id res chain seq x y z
N MET A 1 54.55 66.15 15.91
CA MET A 1 54.85 64.79 15.49
C MET A 1 53.62 63.96 15.78
N ARG A 2 52.74 63.74 14.75
CA ARG A 2 51.49 62.98 14.89
C ARG A 2 51.66 61.67 14.13
N LEU A 3 51.63 60.56 14.85
CA LEU A 3 51.70 59.19 14.32
C LEU A 3 50.26 58.74 13.98
N SER A 4 50.01 58.55 12.71
CA SER A 4 48.75 57.99 12.22
C SER A 4 48.89 56.46 12.04
N PHE A 5 48.11 55.68 12.79
CA PHE A 5 48.01 54.24 12.58
C PHE A 5 46.90 53.94 11.56
N PRO A 6 47.13 53.07 10.55
CA PRO A 6 46.07 52.64 9.65
C PRO A 6 45.26 51.49 10.26
N ILE A 7 43.95 51.67 10.37
CA ILE A 7 42.98 50.65 10.71
C ILE A 7 42.83 49.68 9.53
N ARG A 8 43.27 48.43 9.71
CA ARG A 8 43.06 47.35 8.74
C ARG A 8 41.68 46.73 8.99
N TRP A 9 40.77 46.94 8.07
CA TRP A 9 39.47 46.27 8.04
C TRP A 9 39.68 44.88 7.46
N SER A 10 39.56 43.84 8.31
CA SER A 10 39.49 42.45 7.86
C SER A 10 38.04 42.13 7.49
N ALA A 11 37.77 42.05 6.20
CA ALA A 11 36.48 41.59 5.69
C ALA A 11 36.39 40.07 5.93
N ALA A 12 35.62 39.67 6.93
CA ALA A 12 35.25 38.28 7.14
C ALA A 12 34.16 37.90 6.11
N LEU A 13 34.53 37.13 5.10
CA LEU A 13 33.62 36.48 4.16
C LEU A 13 32.85 35.39 4.90
N VAL A 14 31.64 35.70 5.32
CA VAL A 14 30.68 34.68 5.81
C VAL A 14 30.10 33.98 4.58
N GLY A 15 30.69 32.86 4.24
CA GLY A 15 30.18 31.96 3.21
C GLY A 15 28.87 31.30 3.69
N LEU A 16 27.72 31.77 3.22
CA LEU A 16 26.42 31.19 3.43
C LEU A 16 26.34 29.90 2.58
N LEU A 17 26.63 28.73 3.18
CA LEU A 17 26.37 27.43 2.56
C LEU A 17 24.85 27.25 2.46
N TRP A 18 24.29 27.50 1.29
CA TRP A 18 22.96 27.03 0.92
C TRP A 18 23.04 25.51 0.73
N LEU A 19 22.60 24.75 1.75
CA LEU A 19 22.29 23.33 1.60
C LEU A 19 21.09 23.26 0.62
N LEU A 20 21.36 23.00 -0.65
CA LEU A 20 20.36 22.62 -1.62
C LEU A 20 19.79 21.28 -1.17
N ALA A 21 18.68 21.31 -0.45
CA ALA A 21 17.87 20.12 -0.23
C ALA A 21 17.35 19.69 -1.61
N LEU A 22 17.98 18.64 -2.17
CA LEU A 22 17.44 17.98 -3.36
C LEU A 22 16.05 17.48 -3.01
N PRO A 23 15.03 17.74 -3.83
CA PRO A 23 13.72 17.14 -3.60
C PRO A 23 13.89 15.62 -3.57
N ALA A 24 13.37 14.97 -2.53
CA ALA A 24 13.28 13.53 -2.50
C ALA A 24 12.46 13.10 -3.72
N GLN A 25 13.03 12.30 -4.60
CA GLN A 25 12.27 11.77 -5.74
C GLN A 25 11.20 10.82 -5.19
N ALA A 26 9.96 11.05 -5.59
CA ALA A 26 8.87 10.12 -5.30
C ALA A 26 9.23 8.74 -5.87
N GLY A 27 8.92 7.69 -5.13
CA GLY A 27 9.17 6.33 -5.61
C GLY A 27 8.09 5.85 -6.58
N PRO A 28 8.30 4.72 -7.24
CA PRO A 28 7.37 4.22 -8.27
C PRO A 28 5.92 4.02 -7.79
N LEU A 29 5.72 3.81 -6.49
CA LEU A 29 4.39 3.67 -5.91
C LEU A 29 3.71 5.02 -5.74
N ALA A 30 4.42 6.02 -5.22
CA ALA A 30 3.93 7.39 -5.12
C ALA A 30 3.60 7.94 -6.51
N ASP A 31 4.48 7.77 -7.49
CA ASP A 31 4.23 8.16 -8.88
C ASP A 31 2.96 7.50 -9.45
N ALA A 32 2.73 6.21 -9.18
CA ALA A 32 1.54 5.51 -9.66
C ALA A 32 0.25 6.01 -8.98
N ILE A 33 0.31 6.42 -7.72
CA ILE A 33 -0.80 7.03 -6.99
C ILE A 33 -1.11 8.42 -7.58
N ASP A 34 -0.10 9.25 -7.76
CA ASP A 34 -0.24 10.62 -8.22
C ASP A 34 -0.71 10.69 -9.68
N GLU A 35 -0.20 9.83 -10.56
CA GLU A 35 -0.52 9.81 -11.99
C GLU A 35 -2.03 9.68 -12.26
N ILE A 36 -2.73 8.93 -11.43
CA ILE A 36 -4.17 8.70 -11.60
C ILE A 36 -5.01 9.33 -10.48
N ASN A 37 -4.40 10.07 -9.56
CA ASN A 37 -5.04 10.56 -8.34
C ASN A 37 -5.76 9.42 -7.60
N ALA A 38 -5.03 8.33 -7.32
CA ALA A 38 -5.59 7.15 -6.68
C ALA A 38 -6.01 7.46 -5.23
N ASP A 39 -7.16 6.96 -4.83
CA ASP A 39 -7.68 6.99 -3.46
C ASP A 39 -7.73 5.59 -2.83
N VAL A 40 -7.44 4.56 -3.62
CA VAL A 40 -7.35 3.17 -3.20
C VAL A 40 -6.02 2.57 -3.64
N LEU A 41 -5.38 1.87 -2.72
CA LEU A 41 -4.21 1.06 -2.98
C LEU A 41 -4.54 -0.40 -2.66
N PHE A 42 -4.77 -1.21 -3.69
CA PHE A 42 -4.91 -2.64 -3.52
C PHE A 42 -3.55 -3.30 -3.30
N LEU A 43 -3.46 -4.14 -2.28
CA LEU A 43 -2.32 -4.99 -1.98
C LEU A 43 -2.75 -6.46 -2.02
N ARG A 44 -2.17 -7.26 -2.91
CA ARG A 44 -2.31 -8.71 -2.78
C ARG A 44 -1.55 -9.17 -1.55
N HIS A 45 -2.18 -10.04 -0.72
CA HIS A 45 -1.51 -10.63 0.44
C HIS A 45 -0.10 -11.13 0.10
N ALA A 46 0.78 -11.11 1.07
CA ALA A 46 2.16 -11.56 0.94
C ALA A 46 2.26 -13.08 0.62
N LEU A 47 3.47 -13.58 0.49
CA LEU A 47 3.72 -14.94 0.04
C LEU A 47 3.06 -16.00 0.95
N ALA A 48 2.07 -16.66 0.39
CA ALA A 48 1.43 -17.86 0.94
C ALA A 48 1.62 -19.00 -0.06
N PRO A 49 2.57 -19.92 0.16
CA PRO A 49 2.88 -21.01 -0.79
C PRO A 49 1.70 -21.93 -1.03
N GLY A 50 1.66 -22.55 -2.21
CA GLY A 50 0.60 -23.49 -2.60
C GLY A 50 -0.49 -22.83 -3.41
N PHE A 51 -1.56 -23.57 -3.66
CA PHE A 51 -2.67 -23.22 -4.51
C PHE A 51 -3.98 -23.56 -3.82
N GLY A 52 -4.95 -22.66 -3.85
CA GLY A 52 -6.24 -22.85 -3.19
C GLY A 52 -6.17 -22.90 -1.65
N ASP A 53 -7.29 -23.19 -1.04
CA ASP A 53 -7.42 -23.48 0.38
C ASP A 53 -7.77 -24.97 0.58
N PRO A 54 -7.47 -25.62 1.74
CA PRO A 54 -7.84 -27.01 2.00
C PRO A 54 -9.35 -27.27 1.89
N ALA A 55 -9.74 -28.51 1.57
CA ALA A 55 -11.15 -28.87 1.40
C ALA A 55 -12.01 -28.68 2.67
N ASN A 56 -11.39 -28.70 3.84
CA ASN A 56 -12.03 -28.45 5.14
C ASN A 56 -12.00 -26.97 5.55
N PHE A 57 -11.85 -26.06 4.60
CA PHE A 57 -11.76 -24.62 4.83
C PHE A 57 -12.84 -24.11 5.80
N SER A 58 -12.41 -23.28 6.74
CA SER A 58 -13.27 -22.46 7.60
C SER A 58 -12.69 -21.06 7.72
N ILE A 59 -13.52 -20.04 7.52
CA ILE A 59 -13.11 -18.63 7.67
C ILE A 59 -12.73 -18.28 9.12
N HIS A 60 -13.18 -19.08 10.08
CA HIS A 60 -12.96 -18.87 11.51
C HIS A 60 -11.79 -19.68 12.08
N ASP A 61 -11.15 -20.52 11.25
CA ASP A 61 -10.04 -21.37 11.69
C ASP A 61 -8.87 -21.30 10.71
N CYS A 62 -7.83 -20.56 11.11
CA CYS A 62 -6.61 -20.43 10.31
C CYS A 62 -5.89 -21.76 10.07
N GLY A 63 -6.08 -22.77 10.93
CA GLY A 63 -5.53 -24.11 10.74
C GLY A 63 -6.09 -24.83 9.51
N THR A 64 -7.22 -24.38 8.99
CA THR A 64 -7.88 -24.92 7.81
C THR A 64 -7.66 -24.07 6.55
N GLN A 65 -6.75 -23.11 6.62
CA GLN A 65 -6.48 -22.18 5.52
C GLN A 65 -5.04 -22.29 5.03
N ARG A 66 -4.81 -21.88 3.78
CA ARG A 66 -3.48 -21.63 3.25
C ARG A 66 -2.97 -20.30 3.81
N ASN A 67 -1.93 -20.35 4.62
CA ASN A 67 -1.40 -19.22 5.38
C ASN A 67 -0.08 -18.68 4.82
N LEU A 68 0.38 -17.54 5.33
CA LEU A 68 1.67 -16.99 4.99
C LEU A 68 2.79 -17.94 5.40
N SER A 69 3.82 -18.00 4.57
CA SER A 69 5.11 -18.57 4.97
C SER A 69 5.87 -17.60 5.89
N ARG A 70 6.98 -18.08 6.48
CA ARG A 70 7.92 -17.18 7.17
C ARG A 70 8.40 -16.05 6.25
N ALA A 71 8.76 -16.37 5.00
CA ALA A 71 9.16 -15.38 4.00
C ALA A 71 8.02 -14.39 3.69
N GLY A 72 6.76 -14.84 3.68
CA GLY A 72 5.61 -13.97 3.49
C GLY A 72 5.42 -12.98 4.63
N ARG A 73 5.60 -13.40 5.89
CA ARG A 73 5.57 -12.48 7.05
C ARG A 73 6.69 -11.44 6.94
N GLU A 74 7.89 -11.88 6.59
CA GLU A 74 9.04 -11.01 6.40
C GLU A 74 8.82 -10.02 5.25
N GLN A 75 8.23 -10.49 4.12
CA GLN A 75 7.80 -9.64 3.02
C GLN A 75 6.80 -8.59 3.50
N SER A 76 5.81 -8.95 4.31
CA SER A 76 4.82 -8.01 4.85
C SER A 76 5.46 -6.89 5.66
N ARG A 77 6.40 -7.22 6.56
CA ARG A 77 7.14 -6.22 7.35
C ARG A 77 7.92 -5.26 6.47
N ARG A 78 8.63 -5.79 5.45
CA ARG A 78 9.38 -4.95 4.50
C ARG A 78 8.45 -4.09 3.64
N ILE A 79 7.25 -4.59 3.27
CA ILE A 79 6.24 -3.79 2.60
C ILE A 79 5.79 -2.63 3.49
N GLY A 80 5.52 -2.87 4.77
CA GLY A 80 5.16 -1.82 5.70
C GLY A 80 6.27 -0.78 5.87
N GLN A 81 7.53 -1.21 5.92
CA GLN A 81 8.67 -0.28 5.94
C GLN A 81 8.75 0.54 4.65
N TYR A 82 8.62 -0.11 3.49
CA TYR A 82 8.61 0.55 2.18
C TYR A 82 7.52 1.65 2.09
N LEU A 83 6.30 1.36 2.57
CA LEU A 83 5.20 2.35 2.57
C LEU A 83 5.50 3.56 3.46
N ARG A 84 6.19 3.37 4.59
CA ARG A 84 6.66 4.47 5.45
C ARG A 84 7.78 5.27 4.79
N ASP A 85 8.74 4.60 4.17
CA ASP A 85 9.90 5.24 3.51
C ASP A 85 9.46 6.08 2.30
N GLU A 86 8.45 5.61 1.55
CA GLU A 86 7.81 6.35 0.46
C GLU A 86 6.83 7.45 0.95
N ALA A 87 6.67 7.58 2.27
CA ALA A 87 5.75 8.54 2.91
C ALA A 87 4.30 8.46 2.37
N ILE A 88 3.84 7.25 1.97
CA ILE A 88 2.48 7.06 1.48
C ILE A 88 1.49 7.31 2.62
N GLY A 89 0.66 8.34 2.46
CA GLY A 89 -0.41 8.66 3.40
C GLY A 89 -1.50 7.60 3.36
N ILE A 90 -1.63 6.80 4.42
CA ILE A 90 -2.67 5.78 4.55
C ILE A 90 -3.61 6.19 5.68
N GLU A 91 -4.89 6.41 5.35
CA GLU A 91 -5.91 6.80 6.33
C GLU A 91 -6.66 5.59 6.88
N VAL A 92 -7.00 4.64 6.01
CA VAL A 92 -7.79 3.46 6.35
C VAL A 92 -7.10 2.21 5.83
N ILE A 93 -7.07 1.16 6.65
CA ILE A 93 -6.60 -0.16 6.24
C ILE A 93 -7.76 -1.15 6.34
N LEU A 94 -8.10 -1.76 5.20
CA LEU A 94 -9.07 -2.83 5.12
C LEU A 94 -8.39 -4.15 4.73
N SER A 95 -8.90 -5.25 5.26
CA SER A 95 -8.40 -6.59 4.93
C SER A 95 -9.54 -7.55 4.58
N SER A 96 -9.28 -8.49 3.70
CA SER A 96 -10.06 -9.72 3.63
C SER A 96 -10.03 -10.44 4.98
N ARG A 97 -11.07 -11.24 5.27
CA ARG A 97 -11.14 -12.08 6.48
C ARG A 97 -10.24 -13.31 6.43
N TRP A 98 -9.66 -13.65 5.28
CA TRP A 98 -8.71 -14.77 5.17
C TRP A 98 -7.46 -14.52 6.00
N CYS A 99 -7.02 -15.52 6.74
CA CYS A 99 -5.91 -15.39 7.68
C CYS A 99 -4.64 -14.85 7.04
N ARG A 100 -4.30 -15.23 5.80
CA ARG A 100 -3.15 -14.67 5.06
C ARG A 100 -3.25 -13.18 4.79
N CYS A 101 -4.48 -12.65 4.63
CA CYS A 101 -4.67 -11.20 4.45
C CYS A 101 -4.62 -10.47 5.79
N VAL A 102 -5.29 -11.00 6.80
CA VAL A 102 -5.27 -10.48 8.18
C VAL A 102 -3.82 -10.44 8.70
N GLU A 103 -3.08 -11.53 8.52
CA GLU A 103 -1.68 -11.62 8.93
C GLU A 103 -0.80 -10.65 8.11
N THR A 104 -1.03 -10.51 6.79
CA THR A 104 -0.35 -9.49 5.99
C THR A 104 -0.60 -8.11 6.57
N ALA A 105 -1.87 -7.72 6.80
CA ALA A 105 -2.22 -6.39 7.31
C ALA A 105 -1.59 -6.12 8.69
N ALA A 106 -1.60 -7.12 9.58
CA ALA A 106 -0.98 -7.01 10.90
C ALA A 106 0.54 -6.80 10.82
N GLU A 107 1.23 -7.60 9.98
CA GLU A 107 2.69 -7.57 9.84
C GLU A 107 3.20 -6.32 9.09
N LEU A 108 2.34 -5.57 8.36
CA LEU A 108 2.71 -4.26 7.82
C LEU A 108 3.12 -3.27 8.93
N GLY A 109 2.54 -3.38 10.13
CA GLY A 109 2.85 -2.50 11.26
C GLY A 109 2.49 -1.02 11.00
N LEU A 110 1.39 -0.78 10.25
CA LEU A 110 0.94 0.56 9.86
C LEU A 110 -0.19 1.10 10.74
N GLY A 111 -0.67 0.31 11.69
CA GLY A 111 -1.76 0.70 12.59
C GLY A 111 -2.95 -0.26 12.57
N PRO A 112 -4.09 0.14 13.14
CA PRO A 112 -5.28 -0.69 13.19
C PRO A 112 -5.88 -0.90 11.79
N PHE A 113 -6.50 -2.06 11.60
CA PHE A 113 -7.24 -2.38 10.38
C PHE A 113 -8.58 -3.04 10.72
N THR A 114 -9.49 -3.04 9.76
CA THR A 114 -10.78 -3.74 9.86
C THR A 114 -10.94 -4.72 8.70
N THR A 115 -11.77 -5.75 8.87
CA THR A 115 -12.08 -6.68 7.79
C THR A 115 -13.30 -6.23 7.00
N HIS A 116 -13.31 -6.53 5.69
CA HIS A 116 -14.42 -6.22 4.80
C HIS A 116 -14.71 -7.40 3.87
N ASP A 117 -15.97 -7.87 3.84
CA ASP A 117 -16.35 -9.08 3.10
C ASP A 117 -16.21 -8.94 1.57
N GLY A 118 -16.29 -7.72 1.05
CA GLY A 118 -15.98 -7.42 -0.36
C GLY A 118 -14.53 -7.66 -0.77
N LEU A 119 -13.63 -7.93 0.18
CA LEU A 119 -12.22 -8.26 -0.08
C LEU A 119 -11.93 -9.77 0.00
N ASN A 120 -12.95 -10.60 0.27
CA ASN A 120 -12.81 -12.04 0.46
C ASN A 120 -12.51 -12.77 -0.85
N SER A 121 -11.76 -13.90 -0.78
CA SER A 121 -11.43 -14.72 -1.94
C SER A 121 -12.62 -15.54 -2.39
N PHE A 122 -12.99 -15.43 -3.65
CA PHE A 122 -13.96 -16.32 -4.29
C PHE A 122 -13.31 -17.39 -5.18
N PHE A 123 -11.98 -17.58 -5.04
CA PHE A 123 -11.21 -18.46 -5.93
C PHE A 123 -11.66 -19.92 -5.88
N ASP A 124 -11.87 -20.45 -4.67
CA ASP A 124 -12.28 -21.85 -4.45
C ASP A 124 -13.81 -21.99 -4.26
N GLY A 125 -14.58 -20.93 -4.48
CA GLY A 125 -16.04 -20.95 -4.32
C GLY A 125 -16.53 -20.93 -2.86
N HIS A 126 -15.66 -20.67 -1.89
CA HIS A 126 -16.04 -20.56 -0.47
C HIS A 126 -16.95 -19.37 -0.16
N VAL A 127 -16.94 -18.35 -1.01
CA VAL A 127 -17.86 -17.22 -0.99
C VAL A 127 -18.38 -16.91 -2.40
N ASP A 128 -19.55 -16.32 -2.48
CA ASP A 128 -20.14 -15.95 -3.78
C ASP A 128 -19.38 -14.77 -4.40
N ARG A 129 -18.98 -14.94 -5.67
CA ARG A 129 -18.23 -13.92 -6.41
C ARG A 129 -19.06 -12.66 -6.64
N ALA A 130 -20.32 -12.81 -7.01
CA ALA A 130 -21.14 -11.65 -7.35
C ALA A 130 -21.42 -10.80 -6.11
N GLU A 131 -21.69 -11.44 -4.99
CA GLU A 131 -21.88 -10.74 -3.70
C GLU A 131 -20.60 -10.07 -3.22
N THR A 132 -19.46 -10.75 -3.27
CA THR A 132 -18.15 -10.16 -2.90
C THR A 132 -17.89 -8.88 -3.71
N ILE A 133 -18.03 -8.94 -5.03
CA ILE A 133 -17.79 -7.79 -5.90
C ILE A 133 -18.83 -6.69 -5.68
N ARG A 134 -20.09 -7.05 -5.45
CA ARG A 134 -21.16 -6.08 -5.13
C ARG A 134 -20.83 -5.30 -3.85
N LEU A 135 -20.40 -5.99 -2.79
CA LEU A 135 -20.02 -5.37 -1.52
C LEU A 135 -18.82 -4.43 -1.69
N LEU A 136 -17.81 -4.86 -2.45
CA LEU A 136 -16.62 -4.03 -2.69
C LEU A 136 -16.99 -2.78 -3.50
N ARG A 137 -17.77 -2.93 -4.60
CA ARG A 137 -18.22 -1.77 -5.40
C ARG A 137 -19.04 -0.80 -4.57
N ALA A 138 -19.97 -1.30 -3.74
CA ALA A 138 -20.78 -0.46 -2.85
C ALA A 138 -19.93 0.30 -1.81
N TYR A 139 -18.77 -0.23 -1.41
CA TYR A 139 -17.82 0.48 -0.58
C TYR A 139 -17.09 1.56 -1.40
N LEU A 140 -16.54 1.20 -2.56
CA LEU A 140 -15.82 2.13 -3.45
C LEU A 140 -16.71 3.31 -3.87
N ASP A 141 -17.98 3.07 -4.22
CA ASP A 141 -18.94 4.09 -4.61
C ASP A 141 -19.26 5.10 -3.48
N LYS A 142 -19.06 4.69 -2.22
CA LYS A 142 -19.25 5.57 -1.05
C LYS A 142 -18.00 6.34 -0.68
N MET A 143 -16.85 6.00 -1.26
CA MET A 143 -15.61 6.72 -1.03
C MET A 143 -15.71 8.10 -1.68
N ASN A 144 -16.04 9.10 -0.88
CA ASN A 144 -15.98 10.50 -1.28
C ASN A 144 -14.56 11.02 -1.04
N ALA A 145 -13.59 10.56 -1.84
CA ALA A 145 -12.25 11.14 -1.77
C ALA A 145 -12.28 12.57 -2.37
N PRO A 146 -12.28 13.61 -1.53
CA PRO A 146 -12.51 14.98 -2.02
C PRO A 146 -11.26 15.61 -2.63
N TYR A 147 -10.08 14.99 -2.50
CA TYR A 147 -8.81 15.65 -2.80
C TYR A 147 -7.92 14.81 -3.73
N ALA A 148 -7.45 15.48 -4.78
CA ALA A 148 -6.24 15.04 -5.46
C ALA A 148 -5.08 15.01 -4.44
N ASN A 149 -4.25 13.96 -4.47
CA ASN A 149 -3.10 13.77 -3.58
C ASN A 149 -3.46 13.66 -2.08
N GLY A 150 -4.66 13.18 -1.75
CA GLY A 150 -5.06 12.83 -0.39
C GLY A 150 -4.54 11.46 0.06
N PRO A 151 -4.75 11.11 1.35
CA PRO A 151 -4.40 9.79 1.84
C PRO A 151 -5.23 8.70 1.15
N VAL A 152 -4.61 7.52 0.99
CA VAL A 152 -5.25 6.37 0.33
C VAL A 152 -5.86 5.40 1.34
N THR A 153 -6.87 4.65 0.91
CA THR A 153 -7.34 3.45 1.60
C THR A 153 -6.52 2.25 1.10
N LEU A 154 -5.79 1.61 2.01
CA LEU A 154 -5.05 0.37 1.72
C LEU A 154 -5.99 -0.83 1.87
N MET A 155 -6.15 -1.63 0.80
CA MET A 155 -7.01 -2.81 0.77
C MET A 155 -6.18 -4.08 0.57
N VAL A 156 -5.97 -4.83 1.66
CA VAL A 156 -5.25 -6.12 1.63
C VAL A 156 -6.21 -7.23 1.22
N THR A 157 -5.98 -7.82 0.05
CA THR A 157 -6.92 -8.78 -0.54
C THR A 157 -6.22 -9.83 -1.41
N HIS A 158 -6.93 -10.43 -2.34
CA HIS A 158 -6.52 -11.55 -3.18
C HIS A 158 -6.40 -11.14 -4.65
N GLN A 159 -5.54 -11.86 -5.40
CA GLN A 159 -5.39 -11.63 -6.83
C GLN A 159 -6.73 -11.61 -7.57
N VAL A 160 -7.63 -12.56 -7.28
CA VAL A 160 -8.92 -12.69 -7.99
C VAL A 160 -9.83 -11.48 -7.77
N VAL A 161 -9.80 -10.88 -6.57
CA VAL A 161 -10.57 -9.68 -6.25
C VAL A 161 -9.99 -8.47 -6.97
N ILE A 162 -8.68 -8.27 -6.88
CA ILE A 162 -7.98 -7.18 -7.57
C ILE A 162 -8.23 -7.27 -9.07
N THR A 163 -8.06 -8.46 -9.66
CA THR A 163 -8.28 -8.68 -11.10
C THR A 163 -9.72 -8.39 -11.52
N ALA A 164 -10.70 -8.76 -10.69
CA ALA A 164 -12.12 -8.52 -10.99
C ALA A 164 -12.51 -7.03 -11.00
N ILE A 165 -11.81 -6.20 -10.23
CA ILE A 165 -12.07 -4.75 -10.18
C ILE A 165 -11.20 -4.00 -11.20
N THR A 166 -9.94 -4.37 -11.34
CA THR A 166 -8.93 -3.57 -12.04
C THR A 166 -8.45 -4.16 -13.37
N GLY A 167 -8.76 -5.42 -13.65
CA GLY A 167 -8.19 -6.16 -14.78
C GLY A 167 -6.73 -6.56 -14.60
N ILE A 168 -6.06 -6.15 -13.50
CA ILE A 168 -4.64 -6.42 -13.24
C ILE A 168 -4.49 -7.55 -12.25
N ALA A 169 -3.66 -8.54 -12.58
CA ALA A 169 -3.27 -9.65 -11.71
C ALA A 169 -1.89 -9.38 -11.08
N PRO A 170 -1.81 -8.89 -9.83
CA PRO A 170 -0.55 -8.65 -9.16
C PRO A 170 0.06 -9.95 -8.61
N GLN A 171 1.39 -9.98 -8.43
CA GLN A 171 2.08 -11.02 -7.66
C GLN A 171 1.82 -10.84 -6.15
N SER A 172 2.20 -11.83 -5.33
CA SER A 172 2.14 -11.71 -3.86
C SER A 172 2.95 -10.50 -3.39
N GLY A 173 2.35 -9.66 -2.55
CA GLY A 173 2.93 -8.38 -2.13
C GLY A 173 2.94 -7.30 -3.21
N GLY A 174 2.26 -7.51 -4.33
CA GLY A 174 2.15 -6.53 -5.40
C GLY A 174 1.00 -5.56 -5.21
N PHE A 175 1.20 -4.34 -5.70
CA PHE A 175 0.26 -3.23 -5.59
C PHE A 175 -0.42 -2.88 -6.91
N VAL A 176 -1.67 -2.42 -6.79
CA VAL A 176 -2.42 -1.78 -7.88
C VAL A 176 -3.09 -0.53 -7.32
N ALA A 177 -2.73 0.64 -7.85
CA ALA A 177 -3.39 1.90 -7.54
C ALA A 177 -4.72 2.00 -8.34
N TYR A 178 -5.74 2.53 -7.70
CA TYR A 178 -7.09 2.65 -8.26
C TYR A 178 -7.73 3.97 -7.85
N ASN A 179 -8.38 4.63 -8.79
CA ASN A 179 -9.21 5.81 -8.51
C ASN A 179 -10.68 5.38 -8.49
N SER A 180 -11.34 5.46 -7.33
CA SER A 180 -12.70 4.97 -7.15
C SER A 180 -13.75 5.76 -7.95
N ARG A 181 -13.48 7.03 -8.28
CA ARG A 181 -14.42 7.92 -9.00
C ARG A 181 -14.34 7.76 -10.52
N THR A 182 -13.12 7.61 -11.04
CA THR A 182 -12.89 7.57 -12.49
C THR A 182 -12.76 6.15 -13.03
N GLY A 183 -12.49 5.18 -12.14
CA GLY A 183 -12.14 3.82 -12.51
C GLY A 183 -10.72 3.68 -13.09
N ALA A 184 -9.90 4.74 -13.03
CA ALA A 184 -8.53 4.68 -13.51
C ALA A 184 -7.70 3.69 -12.67
N VAL A 185 -6.81 2.98 -13.35
CA VAL A 185 -6.01 1.89 -12.77
C VAL A 185 -4.56 2.05 -13.17
N LYS A 186 -3.65 1.87 -12.22
CA LYS A 186 -2.21 1.82 -12.49
C LYS A 186 -1.56 0.66 -11.75
N ARG A 187 -0.78 -0.15 -12.48
CA ARG A 187 0.08 -1.16 -11.84
C ARG A 187 1.22 -0.44 -11.12
N ALA A 188 1.33 -0.65 -9.83
CA ALA A 188 2.40 -0.07 -9.01
C ALA A 188 3.52 -1.08 -8.67
N GLY A 189 3.47 -2.25 -9.28
CA GLY A 189 4.53 -3.25 -9.18
C GLY A 189 4.53 -4.07 -7.89
N THR A 190 5.67 -4.74 -7.66
CA THR A 190 5.94 -5.53 -6.45
C THR A 190 7.31 -5.06 -5.93
N PRO A 191 7.34 -3.96 -5.16
CA PRO A 191 8.59 -3.33 -4.77
C PRO A 191 9.41 -4.20 -3.81
N VAL A 192 8.74 -5.08 -3.08
CA VAL A 192 9.36 -5.97 -2.09
C VAL A 192 9.13 -7.43 -2.48
N GLN A 193 10.18 -8.09 -2.90
CA GLN A 193 10.14 -9.53 -3.20
C GLN A 193 10.12 -10.35 -1.90
N PRO A 194 9.59 -11.60 -1.92
CA PRO A 194 9.60 -12.51 -0.76
C PRO A 194 10.98 -12.83 -0.23
#